data_45e024606b8f5fa82ca8556540671b57
#
_entry.id   45e024606b8f5fa82ca8556540671b57
#
_cell.length_a   1.000
_cell.length_b   1.000
_cell.length_c   1.000
_cell.angle_alpha   90.00
_cell.angle_beta   90.00
_cell.angle_gamma   90.00
#
_symmetry.space_group_name_H-M   'P 1'
#
loop_
_entity.id
_entity.type
_entity.pdbx_description
1 polymer ?
#
loop_
_entity_poly.entity_id
_entity_poly.type
_entity_poly.pdbx_seq_one_letter_code
_entity_poly.pdbx_strand_id
1 'polypeptide(L)'
;MLYFWERGAMFVKDIVALYDDPKPHFNTISTMVRTLESKGFLDHEAFGNTYRYRPIISQEEFSKGVLGSVVTRYFENSYKSVVSALIDEEKISIEELEELIRKVNNQ
;
A
#
# COMPACT_ATOMS: atom_id res chain seq x y z
N MET A 1 5.06 3.62 -0.35
CA MET A 1 4.60 3.42 1.04
C MET A 1 5.37 2.35 1.83
N LEU A 2 5.87 1.29 1.19
CA LEU A 2 6.58 0.21 1.91
C LEU A 2 7.77 0.73 2.71
N TYR A 3 8.54 1.63 2.16
CA TYR A 3 9.69 2.21 2.87
C TYR A 3 9.28 2.96 4.13
N PHE A 4 8.15 3.67 4.10
CA PHE A 4 7.66 4.40 5.26
C PHE A 4 7.22 3.47 6.39
N TRP A 5 6.56 2.36 6.08
CA TRP A 5 6.15 1.40 7.11
C TRP A 5 7.35 0.66 7.70
N GLU A 6 8.37 0.41 6.90
CA GLU A 6 9.57 -0.27 7.35
C GLU A 6 10.49 0.63 8.18
N ARG A 7 10.65 1.88 7.73
CA ARG A 7 11.67 2.79 8.27
C ARG A 7 11.12 3.96 9.08
N GLY A 8 9.84 4.23 9.02
CA GLY A 8 9.20 5.36 9.68
C GLY A 8 9.37 6.66 8.90
N ALA A 9 9.50 7.78 9.62
CA ALA A 9 9.60 9.09 9.00
C ALA A 9 10.90 9.25 8.21
N MET A 10 10.82 9.86 7.01
CA MET A 10 11.97 10.05 6.12
C MET A 10 11.90 11.37 5.38
N PHE A 11 13.08 11.91 5.05
CA PHE A 11 13.22 12.98 4.08
C PHE A 11 13.24 12.39 2.66
N VAL A 12 12.88 13.20 1.66
CA VAL A 12 12.89 12.75 0.26
C VAL A 12 14.27 12.26 -0.17
N LYS A 13 15.33 12.93 0.24
CA LYS A 13 16.72 12.51 -0.08
C LYS A 13 17.03 11.11 0.45
N ASP A 14 16.48 10.74 1.60
CA ASP A 14 16.68 9.42 2.20
C ASP A 14 16.00 8.34 1.37
N ILE A 15 14.82 8.66 0.83
CA ILE A 15 14.07 7.74 -0.03
C ILE A 15 14.84 7.51 -1.34
N VAL A 16 15.32 8.57 -1.97
CA VAL A 16 16.14 8.48 -3.20
C VAL A 16 17.34 7.57 -2.99
N ALA A 17 17.98 7.67 -1.83
CA ALA A 17 19.15 6.86 -1.49
C ALA A 17 18.85 5.36 -1.37
N LEU A 18 17.60 4.97 -1.17
CA LEU A 18 17.19 3.56 -1.06
C LEU A 18 17.07 2.84 -2.41
N TYR A 19 17.01 3.58 -3.51
CA TYR A 19 16.90 2.99 -4.85
C TYR A 19 18.27 2.60 -5.39
N ASP A 20 18.29 1.57 -6.24
CA ASP A 20 19.48 1.13 -6.96
C ASP A 20 19.84 2.12 -8.08
N ASP A 21 21.08 2.11 -8.51
CA ASP A 21 21.52 2.94 -9.63
C ASP A 21 20.96 2.41 -10.97
N PRO A 22 20.52 3.28 -11.89
CA PRO A 22 20.47 4.74 -11.74
C PRO A 22 19.34 5.17 -10.80
N LYS A 23 19.67 6.06 -9.85
CA LYS A 23 18.68 6.55 -8.88
C LYS A 23 17.66 7.45 -9.57
N PRO A 24 16.38 7.43 -9.11
CA PRO A 24 15.37 8.35 -9.63
C PRO A 24 15.73 9.79 -9.29
N HIS A 25 15.25 10.72 -10.10
CA HIS A 25 15.44 12.13 -9.84
C HIS A 25 14.73 12.55 -8.56
N PHE A 26 15.35 13.42 -7.77
CA PHE A 26 14.77 13.96 -6.54
C PHE A 26 13.35 14.50 -6.75
N ASN A 27 13.12 15.26 -7.81
CA ASN A 27 11.80 15.85 -8.10
C ASN A 27 10.74 14.79 -8.39
N THR A 28 11.10 13.67 -8.98
CA THR A 28 10.18 12.56 -9.22
C THR A 28 9.66 11.98 -7.90
N ILE A 29 10.57 11.69 -6.99
CA ILE A 29 10.22 11.15 -5.67
C ILE A 29 9.45 12.18 -4.85
N SER A 30 9.86 13.45 -4.91
CA SER A 30 9.17 14.54 -4.22
C SER A 30 7.71 14.66 -4.67
N THR A 31 7.46 14.54 -5.98
CA THR A 31 6.10 14.58 -6.53
C THR A 31 5.27 13.39 -6.06
N MET A 32 5.86 12.18 -6.06
CA MET A 32 5.19 10.98 -5.58
C MET A 32 4.79 11.09 -4.11
N VAL A 33 5.69 11.59 -3.27
CA VAL A 33 5.47 11.77 -1.83
C VAL A 33 4.37 12.80 -1.58
N ARG A 34 4.38 13.91 -2.31
CA ARG A 34 3.31 14.92 -2.20
C ARG A 34 1.96 14.39 -2.64
N THR A 35 1.94 13.52 -3.65
CA THR A 35 0.71 12.86 -4.09
C THR A 35 0.17 11.94 -2.99
N LEU A 36 1.04 11.19 -2.32
CA LEU A 36 0.63 10.33 -1.19
C LEU A 36 0.10 11.15 -0.02
N GLU A 37 0.71 12.29 0.27
CA GLU A 37 0.23 13.20 1.30
C GLU A 37 -1.15 13.76 0.94
N SER A 38 -1.32 14.16 -0.31
CA SER A 38 -2.59 14.66 -0.84
C SER A 38 -3.72 13.65 -0.70
N LYS A 39 -3.41 12.36 -0.79
CA LYS A 39 -4.37 11.27 -0.61
C LYS A 39 -4.62 10.91 0.85
N GLY A 40 -3.94 11.56 1.79
CA GLY A 40 -4.12 11.30 3.21
C GLY A 40 -3.32 10.12 3.75
N PHE A 41 -2.30 9.65 3.03
CA PHE A 41 -1.48 8.52 3.46
C PHE A 41 -0.23 8.93 4.22
N LEU A 42 0.25 10.14 3.98
CA LEU A 42 1.41 10.73 4.63
C LEU A 42 1.07 12.09 5.22
N ASP A 43 1.86 12.48 6.20
CA ASP A 43 1.90 13.82 6.76
C ASP A 43 3.36 14.26 6.80
N HIS A 44 3.62 15.55 7.01
CA HIS A 44 4.99 16.03 7.07
C HIS A 44 5.21 17.00 8.23
N GLU A 45 6.47 17.13 8.60
CA GLU A 45 6.96 18.09 9.56
C GLU A 45 8.09 18.88 8.91
N ALA A 46 8.06 20.21 9.04
CA ALA A 46 9.07 21.07 8.44
C ALA A 46 10.34 21.09 9.29
N PHE A 47 11.49 20.96 8.63
CA PHE A 47 12.84 21.11 9.22
C PHE A 47 13.62 22.07 8.33
N GLY A 48 13.59 23.36 8.67
CA GLY A 48 14.19 24.37 7.83
C GLY A 48 13.53 24.43 6.46
N ASN A 49 14.31 24.19 5.40
CA ASN A 49 13.82 24.19 4.01
C ASN A 49 13.41 22.80 3.51
N THR A 50 13.41 21.79 4.39
CA THR A 50 13.07 20.42 4.01
C THR A 50 11.89 19.91 4.83
N TYR A 51 11.23 18.88 4.30
CA TYR A 51 10.11 18.21 4.97
C TYR A 51 10.47 16.76 5.25
N ARG A 52 10.18 16.33 6.48
CA ARG A 52 10.25 14.93 6.85
C ARG A 52 8.85 14.35 6.82
N TYR A 53 8.62 13.37 5.96
CA TYR A 53 7.31 12.74 5.78
C TYR A 53 7.20 11.51 6.66
N ARG A 54 5.98 11.25 7.13
CA ARG A 54 5.69 10.09 7.99
C ARG A 54 4.38 9.44 7.55
N PRO A 55 4.25 8.11 7.72
CA PRO A 55 3.00 7.44 7.39
C PRO A 55 1.94 7.74 8.46
N ILE A 56 0.71 8.02 8.01
CA ILE A 56 -0.45 8.23 8.89
C ILE A 56 -1.55 7.22 8.61
N ILE A 57 -1.31 6.27 7.72
CA ILE A 57 -2.21 5.15 7.44
C ILE A 57 -1.43 3.85 7.67
N SER A 58 -2.07 2.85 8.26
CA SER A 58 -1.45 1.54 8.43
C SER A 58 -1.34 0.80 7.11
N GLN A 59 -0.40 -0.15 7.03
CA GLN A 59 -0.28 -1.01 5.85
C GLN A 59 -1.56 -1.80 5.61
N GLU A 60 -2.22 -2.26 6.66
CA GLU A 60 -3.47 -2.99 6.56
C GLU A 60 -4.58 -2.14 5.92
N GLU A 61 -4.78 -0.92 6.41
CA GLU A 61 -5.80 -0.01 5.88
C GLU A 61 -5.52 0.37 4.43
N PHE A 62 -4.26 0.67 4.12
CA PHE A 62 -3.83 1.00 2.76
C PHE A 62 -4.10 -0.17 1.80
N SER A 63 -3.72 -1.39 2.20
CA SER A 63 -3.89 -2.59 1.39
C SER A 63 -5.36 -2.90 1.12
N LYS A 64 -6.23 -2.71 2.11
CA LYS A 64 -7.68 -2.87 1.94
C LYS A 64 -8.24 -1.88 0.92
N GLY A 65 -7.78 -0.63 0.95
CA GLY A 65 -8.19 0.38 -0.01
C GLY A 65 -7.75 0.06 -1.43
N VAL A 66 -6.51 -0.41 -1.61
CA VAL A 66 -5.98 -0.84 -2.91
C VAL A 66 -6.78 -2.03 -3.43
N LEU A 67 -7.05 -3.02 -2.58
CA LEU A 67 -7.85 -4.19 -2.96
C LEU A 67 -9.24 -3.77 -3.43
N GLY A 68 -9.91 -2.89 -2.68
CA GLY A 68 -11.23 -2.37 -3.06
C GLY A 68 -11.23 -1.70 -4.42
N SER A 69 -10.20 -0.91 -4.72
CA SER A 69 -10.03 -0.25 -6.02
C SER A 69 -9.87 -1.26 -7.16
N VAL A 70 -9.07 -2.30 -6.95
CA VAL A 70 -8.86 -3.36 -7.93
C VAL A 70 -10.16 -4.10 -8.20
N VAL A 71 -10.90 -4.47 -7.16
CA VAL A 71 -12.17 -5.18 -7.29
C VAL A 71 -13.18 -4.34 -8.08
N THR A 72 -13.29 -3.05 -7.75
CA THR A 72 -14.21 -2.15 -8.45
C THR A 72 -13.83 -1.99 -9.92
N ARG A 73 -12.54 -1.80 -10.20
CA ARG A 73 -12.06 -1.46 -11.55
C ARG A 73 -11.99 -2.66 -12.51
N TYR A 74 -11.52 -3.81 -12.00
CA TYR A 74 -11.20 -4.96 -12.87
C TYR A 74 -12.14 -6.14 -12.70
N PHE A 75 -12.91 -6.20 -11.63
CA PHE A 75 -13.82 -7.31 -11.34
C PHE A 75 -15.28 -6.85 -11.22
N GLU A 76 -15.59 -5.68 -11.75
CA GLU A 76 -16.96 -5.11 -11.75
C GLU A 76 -17.60 -5.14 -10.36
N ASN A 77 -16.80 -4.85 -9.33
CA ASN A 77 -17.22 -4.84 -7.94
C ASN A 77 -17.65 -6.21 -7.40
N SER A 78 -17.21 -7.29 -8.03
CA SER A 78 -17.53 -8.66 -7.62
C SER A 78 -16.40 -9.31 -6.85
N TYR A 79 -16.49 -9.36 -5.54
CA TYR A 79 -15.53 -10.05 -4.66
C TYR A 79 -15.56 -11.56 -4.89
N LYS A 80 -16.74 -12.10 -5.22
CA LYS A 80 -16.89 -13.51 -5.59
C LYS A 80 -16.02 -13.87 -6.79
N SER A 81 -15.97 -13.02 -7.81
CA SER A 81 -15.12 -13.22 -8.99
C SER A 81 -13.64 -13.21 -8.64
N VAL A 82 -13.22 -12.36 -7.68
CA VAL A 82 -11.84 -12.34 -7.20
C VAL A 82 -11.47 -13.68 -6.54
N VAL A 83 -12.31 -14.16 -5.64
CA VAL A 83 -12.10 -15.44 -4.93
C VAL A 83 -12.06 -16.58 -5.92
N SER A 84 -12.99 -16.59 -6.89
CA SER A 84 -13.04 -17.60 -7.95
C SER A 84 -11.74 -17.64 -8.77
N ALA A 85 -11.22 -16.48 -9.15
CA ALA A 85 -9.94 -16.38 -9.88
C ALA A 85 -8.77 -16.93 -9.06
N LEU A 86 -8.73 -16.66 -7.75
CA LEU A 86 -7.68 -17.16 -6.87
C LEU A 86 -7.73 -18.69 -6.76
N ILE A 87 -8.91 -19.27 -6.72
CA ILE A 87 -9.09 -20.72 -6.68
C ILE A 87 -8.67 -21.35 -8.02
N ASP A 88 -9.08 -20.76 -9.14
CA ASP A 88 -8.75 -21.24 -10.48
C ASP A 88 -7.24 -21.23 -10.73
N GLU A 89 -6.52 -20.25 -10.18
CA GLU A 89 -5.07 -20.17 -10.31
C GLU A 89 -4.32 -20.98 -9.23
N GLU A 90 -5.05 -21.71 -8.42
CA GLU A 90 -4.50 -22.49 -7.30
C GLU A 90 -3.69 -21.67 -6.29
N LYS A 91 -4.03 -20.38 -6.17
CA LYS A 91 -3.41 -19.47 -5.19
C LYS A 91 -3.98 -19.61 -3.80
N ILE A 92 -5.19 -20.16 -3.71
CA ILE A 92 -5.83 -20.48 -2.43
C ILE A 92 -6.52 -21.82 -2.58
N SER A 93 -6.35 -22.72 -1.60
CA SER A 93 -7.01 -24.02 -1.59
C SER A 93 -8.41 -23.92 -0.96
N ILE A 94 -9.24 -24.93 -1.23
CA ILE A 94 -10.56 -25.04 -0.61
C ILE A 94 -10.42 -25.14 0.92
N GLU A 95 -9.42 -25.86 1.40
CA GLU A 95 -9.15 -26.03 2.84
C GLU A 95 -8.78 -24.70 3.49
N GLU A 96 -7.94 -23.90 2.83
CA GLU A 96 -7.59 -22.55 3.31
C GLU A 96 -8.82 -21.64 3.36
N LEU A 97 -9.67 -21.73 2.35
CA LEU A 97 -10.91 -20.96 2.29
C LEU A 97 -11.87 -21.36 3.41
N GLU A 98 -12.04 -22.64 3.66
CA GLU A 98 -12.86 -23.16 4.76
C GLU A 98 -12.33 -22.68 6.11
N GLU A 99 -11.02 -22.67 6.30
CA GLU A 99 -10.37 -22.16 7.50
C GLU A 99 -10.68 -20.68 7.72
N LEU A 100 -10.63 -19.86 6.67
CA LEU A 100 -10.97 -18.44 6.74
C LEU A 100 -12.44 -18.24 7.10
N ILE A 101 -13.33 -19.04 6.53
CA ILE A 101 -14.77 -18.98 6.84
C ILE A 101 -15.02 -19.31 8.31
N ARG A 102 -14.37 -20.34 8.85
CA ARG A 102 -14.48 -20.68 10.29
C ARG A 102 -13.98 -19.54 11.17
N LYS A 103 -12.88 -18.89 10.79
CA LYS A 103 -12.32 -17.76 11.52
C LYS A 103 -13.32 -16.60 11.59
N VAL A 104 -14.00 -16.30 10.49
CA VAL A 104 -15.00 -15.23 10.43
C VAL A 104 -16.20 -15.58 11.30
N ASN A 105 -16.67 -16.84 11.25
CA ASN A 105 -17.83 -17.29 12.01
C ASN A 105 -17.58 -17.35 13.53
N ASN A 106 -16.33 -17.38 13.96
CA ASN A 106 -15.94 -17.43 15.37
C ASN A 106 -15.60 -16.06 15.98
N GLN A 107 -15.79 -15.00 15.22
CA GLN A 107 -15.58 -13.63 15.70
C GLN A 107 -16.81 -13.07 16.40
#